data_7fb45ef78757a2fce7fe72821e20a1ba
#
_entry.id   7fb45ef78757a2fce7fe72821e20a1ba
#
_cell.length_a   1.000
_cell.length_b   1.000
_cell.length_c   1.000
_cell.angle_alpha   90.00
_cell.angle_beta   90.00
_cell.angle_gamma   90.00
#
_symmetry.space_group_name_H-M   'P 1'
#
loop_
_entity.id
_entity.type
_entity.pdbx_description
1 polymer ?
#
loop_
_entity_poly.entity_id
_entity_poly.type
_entity_poly.pdbx_seq_one_letter_code
_entity_poly.pdbx_strand_id
1 'polypeptide(L)'
;MRVFVTGASGFIGSAVVAELTGAGHQVFGLARSDASASALTTSAGVEAVRGTIEDLDVLRAAAAECDGVIHLAFHHDLAQHEEAARAELAAIEACGDALAGTDRPLVIASGGPVGTERDTPPASGSPRTAGARAALALAERGVRSSVVRLAPTVHDANTCGMVQRLIGTARETGFSGYLGDGANRWPSVHRLDAARLFRLALENAPAGSVLHGVGEEGVTIRAIAEAIGRRLDLPVKAIPAEDAAAHFGFLARILGNDMTASNTLTRELLGWQPIHPGLLEDLELGLYFD
;
A
#
# COMPACT_ATOMS: atom_id res chain seq x y z
N MET A 1 14.06 17.79 -2.88
CA MET A 1 14.88 16.59 -2.58
C MET A 1 14.98 15.74 -3.84
N ARG A 2 16.07 14.99 -3.97
CA ARG A 2 16.21 13.86 -4.90
C ARG A 2 15.69 12.61 -4.17
N VAL A 3 14.66 11.97 -4.69
CA VAL A 3 13.98 10.85 -4.01
C VAL A 3 14.05 9.59 -4.87
N PHE A 4 14.66 8.53 -4.36
CA PHE A 4 14.63 7.23 -5.01
C PHE A 4 13.34 6.49 -4.65
N VAL A 5 12.60 6.04 -5.68
CA VAL A 5 11.30 5.36 -5.48
C VAL A 5 11.32 4.00 -6.16
N THR A 6 11.20 2.92 -5.38
CA THR A 6 10.95 1.60 -5.93
C THR A 6 9.46 1.37 -6.10
N GLY A 7 9.05 0.58 -7.09
CA GLY A 7 7.63 0.41 -7.41
C GLY A 7 6.95 1.67 -7.99
N ALA A 8 7.73 2.61 -8.49
CA ALA A 8 7.30 3.92 -8.98
C ALA A 8 6.21 3.86 -10.07
N SER A 9 6.22 2.85 -10.93
CA SER A 9 5.21 2.64 -11.99
C SER A 9 3.99 1.82 -11.54
N GLY A 10 3.94 1.40 -10.28
CA GLY A 10 2.82 0.63 -9.72
C GLY A 10 1.61 1.50 -9.38
N PHE A 11 0.52 0.87 -8.95
CA PHE A 11 -0.73 1.54 -8.59
C PHE A 11 -0.53 2.68 -7.58
N ILE A 12 0.07 2.40 -6.43
CA ILE A 12 0.37 3.43 -5.41
C ILE A 12 1.55 4.28 -5.85
N GLY A 13 2.59 3.66 -6.42
CA GLY A 13 3.82 4.34 -6.80
C GLY A 13 3.62 5.47 -7.78
N SER A 14 2.76 5.33 -8.79
CA SER A 14 2.49 6.39 -9.76
C SER A 14 1.82 7.62 -9.11
N ALA A 15 0.97 7.42 -8.10
CA ALA A 15 0.41 8.53 -7.31
C ALA A 15 1.47 9.19 -6.41
N VAL A 16 2.36 8.38 -5.79
CA VAL A 16 3.48 8.91 -4.99
C VAL A 16 4.44 9.72 -5.85
N VAL A 17 4.76 9.26 -7.07
CA VAL A 17 5.59 10.00 -8.03
C VAL A 17 4.95 11.34 -8.37
N ALA A 18 3.64 11.35 -8.70
CA ALA A 18 2.91 12.57 -9.01
C ALA A 18 2.86 13.55 -7.83
N GLU A 19 2.62 13.06 -6.61
CA GLU A 19 2.62 13.85 -5.38
C GLU A 19 4.00 14.46 -5.10
N LEU A 20 5.07 13.68 -5.23
CA LEU A 20 6.44 14.15 -5.02
C LEU A 20 6.84 15.23 -6.04
N THR A 21 6.59 15.00 -7.33
CA THR A 21 6.92 15.98 -8.39
C THR A 21 6.08 17.23 -8.25
N GLY A 22 4.79 17.10 -7.89
CA GLY A 22 3.91 18.22 -7.59
C GLY A 22 4.38 19.08 -6.41
N ALA A 23 5.08 18.46 -5.43
CA ALA A 23 5.72 19.15 -4.31
C ALA A 23 7.14 19.68 -4.62
N GLY A 24 7.62 19.55 -5.86
CA GLY A 24 8.92 20.07 -6.30
C GLY A 24 10.11 19.15 -6.00
N HIS A 25 9.88 17.88 -5.70
CA HIS A 25 10.93 16.87 -5.58
C HIS A 25 11.32 16.32 -6.97
N GLN A 26 12.58 15.93 -7.14
CA GLN A 26 13.06 15.18 -8.29
C GLN A 26 12.97 13.67 -7.95
N VAL A 27 12.39 12.88 -8.82
CA VAL A 27 12.16 11.45 -8.57
C VAL A 27 13.07 10.59 -9.44
N PHE A 28 13.72 9.61 -8.81
CA PHE A 28 14.48 8.54 -9.44
C PHE A 28 13.71 7.24 -9.27
N GLY A 29 12.96 6.84 -10.30
CA GLY A 29 12.06 5.69 -10.24
C GLY A 29 12.71 4.40 -10.72
N LEU A 30 12.71 3.35 -9.88
CA LEU A 30 13.20 2.03 -10.30
C LEU A 30 12.28 1.43 -11.38
N ALA A 31 12.86 1.05 -12.51
CA ALA A 31 12.17 0.53 -13.67
C ALA A 31 12.75 -0.83 -14.13
N ARG A 32 11.95 -1.90 -14.04
CA ARG A 32 12.38 -3.26 -14.43
C ARG A 32 12.32 -3.53 -15.94
N SER A 33 11.63 -2.71 -16.71
CA SER A 33 11.45 -2.89 -18.16
C SER A 33 11.49 -1.55 -18.90
N ASP A 34 11.69 -1.59 -20.21
CA ASP A 34 11.66 -0.38 -21.05
C ASP A 34 10.28 0.30 -21.01
N ALA A 35 9.22 -0.49 -20.97
CA ALA A 35 7.87 0.03 -20.85
C ALA A 35 7.67 0.82 -19.54
N SER A 36 8.15 0.28 -18.39
CA SER A 36 8.07 0.98 -17.10
C SER A 36 8.97 2.22 -17.07
N ALA A 37 10.16 2.17 -17.68
CA ALA A 37 11.05 3.32 -17.77
C ALA A 37 10.42 4.44 -18.62
N SER A 38 9.88 4.10 -19.79
CA SER A 38 9.19 5.05 -20.66
C SER A 38 7.97 5.68 -19.98
N ALA A 39 7.17 4.88 -19.26
CA ALA A 39 6.01 5.39 -18.51
C ALA A 39 6.41 6.42 -17.43
N LEU A 40 7.52 6.17 -16.72
CA LEU A 40 8.01 7.09 -15.69
C LEU A 40 8.52 8.41 -16.28
N THR A 41 9.27 8.37 -17.37
CA THR A 41 9.89 9.57 -17.98
C THR A 41 8.92 10.45 -18.75
N THR A 42 7.64 10.10 -18.85
CA THR A 42 6.59 11.00 -19.39
C THR A 42 6.31 12.18 -18.47
N SER A 43 6.62 12.07 -17.18
CA SER A 43 6.41 13.13 -16.19
C SER A 43 7.68 13.95 -16.02
N ALA A 44 7.54 15.28 -16.00
CA ALA A 44 8.66 16.19 -15.73
C ALA A 44 9.21 15.96 -14.31
N GLY A 45 10.54 16.00 -14.17
CA GLY A 45 11.20 15.78 -12.86
C GLY A 45 11.34 14.32 -12.47
N VAL A 46 11.11 13.37 -13.39
CA VAL A 46 11.27 11.93 -13.16
C VAL A 46 12.37 11.37 -14.06
N GLU A 47 13.30 10.66 -13.44
CA GLU A 47 14.34 9.89 -14.12
C GLU A 47 14.15 8.40 -13.83
N ALA A 48 14.44 7.54 -14.81
CA ALA A 48 14.33 6.09 -14.63
C ALA A 48 15.69 5.47 -14.27
N VAL A 49 15.72 4.74 -13.16
CA VAL A 49 16.84 3.88 -12.76
C VAL A 49 16.51 2.45 -13.22
N ARG A 50 17.35 1.86 -14.07
CA ARG A 50 17.14 0.49 -14.59
C ARG A 50 17.56 -0.54 -13.57
N GLY A 51 16.67 -1.47 -13.27
CA GLY A 51 16.91 -2.57 -12.35
C GLY A 51 15.64 -3.14 -11.74
N THR A 52 15.80 -4.18 -10.93
CA THR A 52 14.77 -4.84 -10.14
C THR A 52 15.06 -4.69 -8.65
N ILE A 53 14.16 -5.14 -7.77
CA ILE A 53 14.42 -5.14 -6.31
C ILE A 53 15.47 -6.18 -5.89
N GLU A 54 15.88 -7.07 -6.78
CA GLU A 54 16.91 -8.08 -6.57
C GLU A 54 18.30 -7.56 -6.96
N ASP A 55 18.38 -6.46 -7.72
CA ASP A 55 19.63 -5.82 -8.12
C ASP A 55 20.17 -4.92 -6.97
N LEU A 56 20.61 -5.53 -5.88
CA LEU A 56 20.94 -4.85 -4.63
C LEU A 56 22.01 -3.75 -4.79
N ASP A 57 22.96 -3.93 -5.70
CA ASP A 57 24.00 -2.92 -5.97
C ASP A 57 23.43 -1.69 -6.66
N VAL A 58 22.43 -1.87 -7.56
CA VAL A 58 21.69 -0.76 -8.17
C VAL A 58 20.91 0.01 -7.09
N LEU A 59 20.26 -0.71 -6.17
CA LEU A 59 19.51 -0.11 -5.06
C LEU A 59 20.41 0.71 -4.14
N ARG A 60 21.59 0.16 -3.75
CA ARG A 60 22.57 0.86 -2.92
C ARG A 60 23.08 2.13 -3.60
N ALA A 61 23.47 2.03 -4.88
CA ALA A 61 23.96 3.18 -5.62
C ALA A 61 22.90 4.29 -5.73
N ALA A 62 21.68 3.96 -6.12
CA ALA A 62 20.59 4.91 -6.25
C ALA A 62 20.23 5.55 -4.90
N ALA A 63 20.17 4.77 -3.82
CA ALA A 63 19.90 5.28 -2.48
C ALA A 63 21.03 6.21 -1.99
N ALA A 64 22.29 5.87 -2.27
CA ALA A 64 23.44 6.69 -1.88
C ALA A 64 23.43 8.08 -2.55
N GLU A 65 22.96 8.16 -3.80
CA GLU A 65 22.91 9.39 -4.58
C GLU A 65 21.69 10.28 -4.30
N CYS A 66 20.68 9.77 -3.59
CA CYS A 66 19.43 10.47 -3.32
C CYS A 66 19.36 10.99 -1.88
N ASP A 67 18.54 12.03 -1.67
CA ASP A 67 18.29 12.63 -0.34
C ASP A 67 17.35 11.77 0.53
N GLY A 68 16.65 10.81 -0.07
CA GLY A 68 15.76 9.88 0.64
C GLY A 68 15.21 8.79 -0.28
N VAL A 69 14.60 7.77 0.33
CA VAL A 69 14.07 6.58 -0.36
C VAL A 69 12.62 6.33 0.05
N ILE A 70 11.77 6.03 -0.93
CA ILE A 70 10.44 5.44 -0.72
C ILE A 70 10.41 4.06 -1.37
N HIS A 71 10.24 3.01 -0.55
CA HIS A 71 10.20 1.63 -1.01
C HIS A 71 8.76 1.11 -1.05
N LEU A 72 8.21 0.97 -2.27
CA LEU A 72 6.85 0.51 -2.54
C LEU A 72 6.79 -0.80 -3.33
N ALA A 73 7.91 -1.24 -3.89
CA ALA A 73 7.95 -2.43 -4.72
C ALA A 73 7.70 -3.70 -3.91
N PHE A 74 6.73 -4.47 -4.35
CA PHE A 74 6.43 -5.80 -3.82
C PHE A 74 5.81 -6.69 -4.91
N HIS A 75 6.19 -7.94 -4.97
CA HIS A 75 5.58 -8.92 -5.86
C HIS A 75 4.36 -9.56 -5.18
N HIS A 76 3.17 -9.27 -5.73
CA HIS A 76 1.89 -9.74 -5.17
C HIS A 76 1.47 -11.13 -5.66
N ASP A 77 2.40 -11.95 -6.17
CA ASP A 77 2.11 -13.34 -6.50
C ASP A 77 1.99 -14.16 -5.22
N LEU A 78 0.80 -14.68 -4.96
CA LEU A 78 0.51 -15.47 -3.76
C LEU A 78 1.28 -16.79 -3.71
N ALA A 79 1.63 -17.36 -4.88
CA ALA A 79 2.40 -18.60 -4.96
C ALA A 79 3.88 -18.39 -4.55
N GLN A 80 4.39 -17.16 -4.67
CA GLN A 80 5.79 -16.79 -4.39
C GLN A 80 5.91 -15.81 -3.21
N HIS A 81 4.90 -15.78 -2.33
CA HIS A 81 4.82 -14.74 -1.28
C HIS A 81 6.01 -14.71 -0.33
N GLU A 82 6.57 -15.87 0.04
CA GLU A 82 7.76 -15.95 0.90
C GLU A 82 9.04 -15.46 0.19
N GLU A 83 9.17 -15.77 -1.10
CA GLU A 83 10.29 -15.31 -1.91
C GLU A 83 10.23 -13.81 -2.14
N ALA A 84 9.04 -13.30 -2.45
CA ALA A 84 8.78 -11.87 -2.56
C ALA A 84 9.11 -11.11 -1.26
N ALA A 85 8.77 -11.67 -0.11
CA ALA A 85 9.09 -11.06 1.19
C ALA A 85 10.60 -11.09 1.51
N ARG A 86 11.32 -12.13 1.08
CA ARG A 86 12.79 -12.17 1.20
C ARG A 86 13.47 -11.14 0.30
N ALA A 87 13.00 -10.99 -0.93
CA ALA A 87 13.51 -9.97 -1.85
C ALA A 87 13.22 -8.55 -1.33
N GLU A 88 12.02 -8.30 -0.81
CA GLU A 88 11.67 -7.03 -0.16
C GLU A 88 12.60 -6.72 1.04
N LEU A 89 12.83 -7.71 1.92
CA LEU A 89 13.73 -7.55 3.07
C LEU A 89 15.14 -7.18 2.62
N ALA A 90 15.71 -7.91 1.66
CA ALA A 90 17.05 -7.64 1.14
C ALA A 90 17.15 -6.24 0.49
N ALA A 91 16.12 -5.81 -0.22
CA ALA A 91 16.06 -4.48 -0.82
C ALA A 91 16.01 -3.37 0.24
N ILE A 92 15.23 -3.56 1.32
CA ILE A 92 15.15 -2.62 2.45
C ILE A 92 16.52 -2.52 3.15
N GLU A 93 17.17 -3.64 3.41
CA GLU A 93 18.50 -3.68 4.03
C GLU A 93 19.54 -2.99 3.14
N ALA A 94 19.53 -3.24 1.82
CA ALA A 94 20.44 -2.62 0.88
C ALA A 94 20.30 -1.08 0.84
N CYS A 95 19.07 -0.57 0.81
CA CYS A 95 18.81 0.86 0.90
C CYS A 95 19.24 1.42 2.27
N GLY A 96 18.92 0.70 3.35
CA GLY A 96 19.30 1.07 4.71
C GLY A 96 20.80 1.16 4.92
N ASP A 97 21.57 0.22 4.36
CA ASP A 97 23.04 0.24 4.41
C ASP A 97 23.61 1.49 3.75
N ALA A 98 23.05 1.90 2.59
CA ALA A 98 23.49 3.09 1.88
C ALA A 98 23.15 4.40 2.62
N LEU A 99 22.12 4.39 3.47
CA LEU A 99 21.67 5.56 4.24
C LEU A 99 22.21 5.59 5.69
N ALA A 100 22.88 4.55 6.15
CA ALA A 100 23.35 4.46 7.54
C ALA A 100 24.22 5.65 7.96
N GLY A 101 23.93 6.22 9.13
CA GLY A 101 24.65 7.36 9.71
C GLY A 101 24.40 8.71 9.02
N THR A 102 23.41 8.82 8.11
CA THR A 102 23.19 10.03 7.30
C THR A 102 21.98 10.85 7.73
N ASP A 103 21.12 10.32 8.60
CA ASP A 103 19.80 10.87 8.97
C ASP A 103 18.86 11.09 7.77
N ARG A 104 19.17 10.52 6.61
CA ARG A 104 18.28 10.57 5.44
C ARG A 104 17.09 9.64 5.62
N PRO A 105 15.89 10.01 5.08
CA PRO A 105 14.68 9.21 5.24
C PRO A 105 14.67 7.94 4.39
N LEU A 106 14.16 6.87 5.00
CA LEU A 106 13.72 5.64 4.31
C LEU A 106 12.28 5.36 4.72
N VAL A 107 11.34 5.53 3.82
CA VAL A 107 9.92 5.23 4.04
C VAL A 107 9.56 3.95 3.31
N ILE A 108 9.02 2.95 4.01
CA ILE A 108 8.58 1.72 3.37
C ILE A 108 7.07 1.54 3.45
N ALA A 109 6.48 0.91 2.44
CA ALA A 109 5.11 0.41 2.50
C ALA A 109 5.08 -0.95 3.22
N SER A 110 4.11 -1.14 4.09
CA SER A 110 3.75 -2.44 4.67
C SER A 110 2.23 -2.60 4.65
N GLY A 111 1.75 -3.81 4.81
CA GLY A 111 0.32 -4.07 4.98
C GLY A 111 -0.04 -4.37 6.44
N GLY A 112 -1.36 -4.52 6.69
CA GLY A 112 -1.88 -4.99 7.97
C GLY A 112 -1.83 -3.96 9.11
N PRO A 113 -2.41 -2.77 8.93
CA PRO A 113 -2.67 -1.92 10.08
C PRO A 113 -3.63 -2.65 11.02
N VAL A 114 -3.36 -2.60 12.32
CA VAL A 114 -4.19 -3.20 13.37
C VAL A 114 -4.28 -2.23 14.55
N GLY A 115 -5.48 -2.09 15.12
CA GLY A 115 -5.69 -1.26 16.28
C GLY A 115 -5.16 0.16 16.11
N THR A 116 -4.08 0.48 16.79
CA THR A 116 -3.37 1.77 16.70
C THR A 116 -1.97 1.58 16.10
N GLU A 117 -1.30 2.69 15.78
CA GLU A 117 0.08 2.67 15.27
C GLU A 117 1.09 2.09 16.27
N ARG A 118 0.74 2.04 17.57
CA ARG A 118 1.57 1.45 18.64
C ARG A 118 1.46 -0.06 18.70
N ASP A 119 0.41 -0.63 18.12
CA ASP A 119 0.19 -2.06 18.16
C ASP A 119 1.14 -2.78 17.20
N THR A 120 1.69 -3.89 17.70
CA THR A 120 2.61 -4.71 16.92
C THR A 120 1.84 -5.87 16.29
N PRO A 121 1.86 -6.03 14.97
CA PRO A 121 1.28 -7.20 14.32
C PRO A 121 1.88 -8.49 14.88
N PRO A 122 1.08 -9.57 14.98
CA PRO A 122 1.56 -10.86 15.46
C PRO A 122 2.80 -11.33 14.69
N ALA A 123 3.79 -11.89 15.39
CA ALA A 123 5.04 -12.38 14.79
C ALA A 123 4.82 -13.50 13.77
N SER A 124 3.73 -14.26 13.93
CA SER A 124 3.29 -15.34 13.04
C SER A 124 2.45 -14.86 11.84
N GLY A 125 2.37 -13.55 11.63
CA GLY A 125 1.57 -12.93 10.57
C GLY A 125 2.17 -13.11 9.17
N SER A 126 2.18 -12.04 8.41
CA SER A 126 2.76 -12.02 7.04
C SER A 126 4.28 -12.12 7.07
N PRO A 127 4.93 -12.84 6.12
CA PRO A 127 6.37 -12.78 5.88
C PRO A 127 6.91 -11.35 5.74
N ARG A 128 6.12 -10.41 5.25
CA ARG A 128 6.45 -8.97 5.15
C ARG A 128 6.68 -8.27 6.49
N THR A 129 6.28 -8.88 7.61
CA THR A 129 6.56 -8.34 8.96
C THR A 129 8.08 -8.24 9.23
N ALA A 130 8.89 -9.08 8.59
CA ALA A 130 10.35 -9.04 8.72
C ALA A 130 10.92 -7.74 8.11
N GLY A 131 10.47 -7.35 6.91
CA GLY A 131 10.88 -6.09 6.26
C GLY A 131 10.51 -4.86 7.09
N ALA A 132 9.29 -4.82 7.65
CA ALA A 132 8.87 -3.73 8.51
C ALA A 132 9.73 -3.61 9.79
N ARG A 133 10.07 -4.74 10.43
CA ARG A 133 10.96 -4.75 11.60
C ARG A 133 12.38 -4.31 11.24
N ALA A 134 12.93 -4.80 10.13
CA ALA A 134 14.24 -4.38 9.65
C ALA A 134 14.29 -2.88 9.39
N ALA A 135 13.28 -2.32 8.73
CA ALA A 135 13.19 -0.89 8.49
C ALA A 135 13.19 -0.08 9.81
N LEU A 136 12.40 -0.49 10.81
CA LEU A 136 12.36 0.19 12.10
C LEU A 136 13.69 0.12 12.85
N ALA A 137 14.40 -1.01 12.77
CA ALA A 137 15.72 -1.19 13.38
C ALA A 137 16.81 -0.29 12.77
N LEU A 138 16.64 0.17 11.51
CA LEU A 138 17.56 1.10 10.88
C LEU A 138 17.62 2.47 11.59
N ALA A 139 16.64 2.82 12.42
CA ALA A 139 16.67 4.02 13.25
C ALA A 139 17.88 4.01 14.20
N GLU A 140 18.25 2.84 14.75
CA GLU A 140 19.43 2.66 15.62
C GLU A 140 20.75 2.83 14.85
N ARG A 141 20.67 2.77 13.52
CA ARG A 141 21.82 2.94 12.62
C ARG A 141 21.89 4.35 12.01
N GLY A 142 21.13 5.31 12.55
CA GLY A 142 21.11 6.70 12.08
C GLY A 142 20.46 6.89 10.71
N VAL A 143 19.45 6.06 10.39
CA VAL A 143 18.55 6.26 9.25
C VAL A 143 17.22 6.79 9.78
N ARG A 144 16.66 7.82 9.19
CA ARG A 144 15.33 8.33 9.54
C ARG A 144 14.25 7.44 8.89
N SER A 145 14.20 6.20 9.35
CA SER A 145 13.32 5.17 8.82
C SER A 145 11.89 5.27 9.36
N SER A 146 10.90 4.98 8.51
CA SER A 146 9.49 4.88 8.90
C SER A 146 8.74 3.84 8.09
N VAL A 147 7.67 3.31 8.67
CA VAL A 147 6.82 2.29 8.06
C VAL A 147 5.41 2.81 7.91
N VAL A 148 4.90 2.89 6.68
CA VAL A 148 3.50 3.18 6.38
C VAL A 148 2.75 1.87 6.21
N ARG A 149 1.90 1.52 7.19
CA ARG A 149 0.99 0.38 7.12
C ARG A 149 -0.26 0.79 6.36
N LEU A 150 -0.40 0.27 5.15
CA LEU A 150 -1.54 0.58 4.29
C LEU A 150 -2.75 -0.28 4.62
N ALA A 151 -3.91 0.33 4.55
CA ALA A 151 -5.19 -0.37 4.56
C ALA A 151 -5.23 -1.48 3.49
N PRO A 152 -5.90 -2.62 3.72
CA PRO A 152 -6.08 -3.67 2.72
C PRO A 152 -6.82 -3.16 1.48
N THR A 153 -7.60 -2.10 1.63
CA THR A 153 -8.33 -1.44 0.56
C THR A 153 -7.74 -0.05 0.30
N VAL A 154 -6.70 -0.01 -0.53
CA VAL A 154 -6.28 1.25 -1.18
C VAL A 154 -7.07 1.38 -2.46
N HIS A 155 -7.79 2.50 -2.65
CA HIS A 155 -8.76 2.64 -3.73
C HIS A 155 -8.63 3.95 -4.49
N ASP A 156 -9.04 3.94 -5.73
CA ASP A 156 -9.41 5.04 -6.62
C ASP A 156 -10.03 4.47 -7.91
N ALA A 157 -10.38 5.34 -8.85
CA ALA A 157 -11.01 4.99 -10.12
C ALA A 157 -10.29 3.89 -10.94
N ASN A 158 -8.99 3.74 -10.78
CA ASN A 158 -8.16 2.75 -11.48
C ASN A 158 -7.80 1.56 -10.59
N THR A 159 -8.68 1.17 -9.70
CA THR A 159 -8.41 0.18 -8.66
C THR A 159 -7.95 -1.16 -9.21
N CYS A 160 -6.85 -1.63 -8.68
CA CYS A 160 -6.47 -3.03 -8.65
C CYS A 160 -6.55 -3.52 -7.19
N GLY A 161 -6.83 -4.77 -6.94
CA GLY A 161 -6.79 -5.31 -5.59
C GLY A 161 -8.11 -5.89 -5.10
N MET A 162 -8.40 -5.76 -3.81
CA MET A 162 -9.48 -6.50 -3.15
C MET A 162 -10.87 -6.16 -3.69
N VAL A 163 -11.17 -4.88 -3.84
CA VAL A 163 -12.50 -4.43 -4.32
C VAL A 163 -12.73 -4.87 -5.76
N GLN A 164 -11.72 -4.74 -6.64
CA GLN A 164 -11.84 -5.17 -8.04
C GLN A 164 -12.08 -6.68 -8.15
N ARG A 165 -11.50 -7.48 -7.25
CA ARG A 165 -11.78 -8.93 -7.19
C ARG A 165 -13.21 -9.22 -6.75
N LEU A 166 -13.75 -8.48 -5.77
CA LEU A 166 -15.14 -8.62 -5.36
C LEU A 166 -16.09 -8.25 -6.50
N ILE A 167 -15.79 -7.18 -7.24
CA ILE A 167 -16.53 -6.79 -8.46
C ILE A 167 -16.47 -7.89 -9.52
N GLY A 168 -15.28 -8.44 -9.79
CA GLY A 168 -15.10 -9.57 -10.72
C GLY A 168 -15.92 -10.78 -10.32
N THR A 169 -15.84 -11.20 -9.05
CA THR A 169 -16.63 -12.31 -8.51
C THR A 169 -18.14 -12.06 -8.68
N ALA A 170 -18.60 -10.83 -8.40
CA ALA A 170 -20.01 -10.50 -8.56
C ALA A 170 -20.48 -10.61 -10.01
N ARG A 171 -19.65 -10.17 -10.98
CA ARG A 171 -19.94 -10.31 -12.43
C ARG A 171 -19.98 -11.77 -12.86
N GLU A 172 -19.02 -12.58 -12.39
CA GLU A 172 -18.91 -14.00 -12.75
C GLU A 172 -20.06 -14.85 -12.18
N THR A 173 -20.48 -14.55 -10.95
CA THR A 173 -21.49 -15.34 -10.25
C THR A 173 -22.92 -14.83 -10.41
N GLY A 174 -23.09 -13.59 -10.92
CA GLY A 174 -24.40 -12.95 -11.09
C GLY A 174 -25.03 -12.43 -9.81
N PHE A 175 -24.24 -12.31 -8.72
CA PHE A 175 -24.66 -11.66 -7.46
C PHE A 175 -23.46 -11.14 -6.67
N SER A 176 -23.67 -10.11 -5.86
CA SER A 176 -22.64 -9.60 -4.95
C SER A 176 -22.75 -10.28 -3.58
N GLY A 177 -21.65 -10.92 -3.14
CA GLY A 177 -21.61 -11.73 -1.93
C GLY A 177 -20.90 -11.06 -0.77
N TYR A 178 -21.35 -11.35 0.46
CA TYR A 178 -20.61 -11.08 1.69
C TYR A 178 -20.65 -12.30 2.62
N LEU A 179 -19.63 -12.50 3.46
CA LEU A 179 -19.52 -13.67 4.31
C LEU A 179 -20.35 -13.51 5.58
N GLY A 180 -21.15 -14.51 5.96
CA GLY A 180 -21.95 -14.52 7.18
C GLY A 180 -22.95 -13.37 7.25
N ASP A 181 -22.88 -12.54 8.30
CA ASP A 181 -23.69 -11.32 8.45
C ASP A 181 -23.07 -10.07 7.79
N GLY A 182 -21.79 -10.18 7.37
CA GLY A 182 -21.03 -9.13 6.75
C GLY A 182 -20.72 -7.92 7.65
N ALA A 183 -20.85 -8.08 8.97
CA ALA A 183 -20.61 -7.02 9.96
C ALA A 183 -19.13 -6.73 10.17
N ASN A 184 -18.24 -7.64 9.79
CA ASN A 184 -16.80 -7.45 9.83
C ASN A 184 -16.37 -6.29 8.91
N ARG A 185 -15.34 -5.56 9.33
CA ARG A 185 -14.93 -4.29 8.73
C ARG A 185 -13.52 -4.36 8.19
N TRP A 186 -13.29 -3.61 7.13
CA TRP A 186 -11.97 -3.36 6.59
C TRP A 186 -11.68 -1.87 6.54
N PRO A 187 -10.50 -1.43 7.00
CA PRO A 187 -10.09 -0.05 6.79
C PRO A 187 -9.82 0.20 5.30
N SER A 188 -9.99 1.44 4.90
CA SER A 188 -9.74 1.88 3.54
C SER A 188 -8.95 3.18 3.50
N VAL A 189 -8.33 3.47 2.35
CA VAL A 189 -7.69 4.76 2.09
C VAL A 189 -7.71 5.05 0.60
N HIS A 190 -8.07 6.28 0.25
CA HIS A 190 -7.94 6.74 -1.13
C HIS A 190 -6.45 6.81 -1.53
N ARG A 191 -6.13 6.39 -2.75
CA ARG A 191 -4.75 6.31 -3.27
C ARG A 191 -3.98 7.62 -3.19
N LEU A 192 -4.65 8.74 -3.46
CA LEU A 192 -4.02 10.07 -3.40
C LEU A 192 -3.73 10.50 -1.95
N ASP A 193 -4.59 10.14 -0.99
CA ASP A 193 -4.33 10.38 0.43
C ASP A 193 -3.17 9.50 0.92
N ALA A 194 -3.08 8.26 0.47
CA ALA A 194 -1.91 7.41 0.74
C ALA A 194 -0.63 8.01 0.15
N ALA A 195 -0.66 8.50 -1.08
CA ALA A 195 0.49 9.15 -1.72
C ALA A 195 0.96 10.37 -0.93
N ARG A 196 0.03 11.23 -0.50
CA ARG A 196 0.33 12.38 0.35
C ARG A 196 0.95 11.96 1.69
N LEU A 197 0.48 10.86 2.29
CA LEU A 197 1.08 10.33 3.52
C LEU A 197 2.54 9.92 3.30
N PHE A 198 2.87 9.23 2.19
CA PHE A 198 4.25 8.87 1.87
C PHE A 198 5.15 10.09 1.74
N ARG A 199 4.69 11.18 1.09
CA ARG A 199 5.44 12.43 1.01
C ARG A 199 5.66 13.04 2.39
N LEU A 200 4.60 13.20 3.19
CA LEU A 200 4.73 13.75 4.54
C LEU A 200 5.64 12.91 5.44
N ALA A 201 5.58 11.57 5.31
CA ALA A 201 6.49 10.68 6.02
C ALA A 201 7.94 10.89 5.62
N LEU A 202 8.22 11.00 4.31
CA LEU A 202 9.56 11.30 3.79
C LEU A 202 10.11 12.62 4.34
N GLU A 203 9.27 13.66 4.35
CA GLU A 203 9.67 15.00 4.77
C GLU A 203 9.84 15.13 6.29
N ASN A 204 8.92 14.55 7.09
CA ASN A 204 8.72 14.95 8.48
C ASN A 204 8.70 13.81 9.50
N ALA A 205 8.56 12.53 9.11
CA ALA A 205 8.44 11.47 10.09
C ALA A 205 9.74 11.29 10.89
N PRO A 206 9.69 11.27 12.24
CA PRO A 206 10.83 10.89 13.07
C PRO A 206 11.30 9.46 12.78
N ALA A 207 12.58 9.17 13.06
CA ALA A 207 13.13 7.83 12.94
C ALA A 207 12.34 6.82 13.79
N GLY A 208 12.10 5.64 13.25
CA GLY A 208 11.36 4.56 13.91
C GLY A 208 9.85 4.73 13.94
N SER A 209 9.28 5.69 13.19
CA SER A 209 7.84 5.93 13.15
C SER A 209 7.08 4.80 12.46
N VAL A 210 5.95 4.40 13.05
CA VAL A 210 4.92 3.60 12.43
C VAL A 210 3.73 4.49 12.13
N LEU A 211 3.25 4.48 10.89
CA LEU A 211 2.18 5.31 10.38
C LEU A 211 1.08 4.43 9.79
N HIS A 212 -0.18 4.80 9.98
CA HIS A 212 -1.31 4.12 9.37
C HIS A 212 -1.87 4.91 8.19
N GLY A 213 -1.71 4.36 6.99
CA GLY A 213 -2.36 4.83 5.77
C GLY A 213 -3.82 4.35 5.74
N VAL A 214 -4.63 4.96 6.60
CA VAL A 214 -6.05 4.61 6.84
C VAL A 214 -6.86 5.89 6.77
N GLY A 215 -7.72 6.01 5.77
CA GLY A 215 -8.65 7.14 5.62
C GLY A 215 -9.95 6.91 6.39
N GLU A 216 -10.47 5.67 6.30
CA GLU A 216 -11.64 5.18 7.02
C GLU A 216 -11.24 4.00 7.90
N GLU A 217 -11.56 4.04 9.19
CA GLU A 217 -11.11 3.05 10.18
C GLU A 217 -11.76 1.67 10.01
N GLY A 218 -12.90 1.60 9.31
CA GLY A 218 -13.56 0.33 9.04
C GLY A 218 -14.85 0.46 8.25
N VAL A 219 -14.87 -0.02 7.03
CA VAL A 219 -16.06 -0.15 6.17
C VAL A 219 -16.53 -1.61 6.24
N THR A 220 -17.83 -1.84 6.50
CA THR A 220 -18.35 -3.21 6.60
C THR A 220 -18.32 -3.92 5.25
N ILE A 221 -17.97 -5.20 5.24
CA ILE A 221 -17.96 -5.99 3.99
C ILE A 221 -19.36 -6.05 3.37
N ARG A 222 -20.40 -6.07 4.19
CA ARG A 222 -21.78 -5.99 3.71
C ARG A 222 -22.06 -4.69 2.95
N ALA A 223 -21.65 -3.53 3.48
CA ALA A 223 -21.84 -2.25 2.79
C ALA A 223 -21.10 -2.18 1.47
N ILE A 224 -19.88 -2.75 1.39
CA ILE A 224 -19.12 -2.88 0.14
C ILE A 224 -19.89 -3.75 -0.87
N ALA A 225 -20.39 -4.92 -0.43
CA ALA A 225 -21.16 -5.80 -1.29
C ALA A 225 -22.47 -5.17 -1.78
N GLU A 226 -23.17 -4.41 -0.91
CA GLU A 226 -24.37 -3.68 -1.27
C GLU A 226 -24.10 -2.57 -2.30
N ALA A 227 -22.99 -1.82 -2.16
CA ALA A 227 -22.58 -0.83 -3.14
C ALA A 227 -22.27 -1.46 -4.51
N ILE A 228 -21.52 -2.57 -4.52
CA ILE A 228 -21.24 -3.34 -5.75
C ILE A 228 -22.51 -3.86 -6.39
N GLY A 229 -23.43 -4.45 -5.61
CA GLY A 229 -24.71 -4.97 -6.10
C GLY A 229 -25.57 -3.89 -6.74
N ARG A 230 -25.69 -2.71 -6.11
CA ARG A 230 -26.42 -1.57 -6.68
C ARG A 230 -25.85 -1.12 -8.02
N ARG A 231 -24.52 -1.01 -8.11
CA ARG A 231 -23.85 -0.52 -9.33
C ARG A 231 -23.90 -1.49 -10.50
N LEU A 232 -23.91 -2.78 -10.23
CA LEU A 232 -23.98 -3.84 -11.24
C LEU A 232 -25.43 -4.28 -11.55
N ASP A 233 -26.44 -3.75 -10.85
CA ASP A 233 -27.83 -4.22 -10.87
C ASP A 233 -27.93 -5.74 -10.58
N LEU A 234 -27.20 -6.17 -9.54
CA LEU A 234 -27.13 -7.57 -9.14
C LEU A 234 -27.70 -7.74 -7.71
N PRO A 235 -28.33 -8.91 -7.43
CA PRO A 235 -28.79 -9.21 -6.08
C PRO A 235 -27.60 -9.34 -5.12
N VAL A 236 -27.83 -8.99 -3.84
CA VAL A 236 -26.84 -9.10 -2.77
C VAL A 236 -27.19 -10.28 -1.88
N LYS A 237 -26.20 -11.14 -1.57
CA LYS A 237 -26.44 -12.39 -0.82
C LYS A 237 -25.41 -12.61 0.29
N ALA A 238 -25.88 -13.10 1.44
CA ALA A 238 -25.02 -13.68 2.45
C ALA A 238 -24.50 -15.04 1.99
N ILE A 239 -23.20 -15.28 2.12
CA ILE A 239 -22.55 -16.54 1.77
C ILE A 239 -22.23 -17.28 3.07
N PRO A 240 -22.69 -18.52 3.26
CA PRO A 240 -22.31 -19.36 4.40
C PRO A 240 -20.79 -19.62 4.41
N ALA A 241 -20.24 -19.86 5.61
CA ALA A 241 -18.80 -20.09 5.76
C ALA A 241 -18.28 -21.29 4.96
N GLU A 242 -19.09 -22.34 4.85
CA GLU A 242 -18.80 -23.55 4.07
C GLU A 242 -18.68 -23.27 2.56
N ASP A 243 -19.37 -22.30 2.04
CA ASP A 243 -19.38 -21.93 0.62
C ASP A 243 -18.37 -20.81 0.27
N ALA A 244 -17.75 -20.21 1.28
CA ALA A 244 -16.87 -19.06 1.12
C ALA A 244 -15.71 -19.31 0.15
N ALA A 245 -15.05 -20.46 0.26
CA ALA A 245 -13.91 -20.83 -0.59
C ALA A 245 -14.32 -21.00 -2.07
N ALA A 246 -15.50 -21.57 -2.33
CA ALA A 246 -16.02 -21.75 -3.66
C ALA A 246 -16.40 -20.41 -4.32
N HIS A 247 -16.95 -19.45 -3.54
CA HIS A 247 -17.41 -18.17 -4.05
C HIS A 247 -16.29 -17.12 -4.14
N PHE A 248 -15.46 -16.98 -3.09
CA PHE A 248 -14.49 -15.92 -2.99
C PHE A 248 -13.04 -16.35 -3.31
N GLY A 249 -12.81 -17.66 -3.54
CA GLY A 249 -11.48 -18.18 -3.74
C GLY A 249 -10.55 -17.85 -2.57
N PHE A 250 -9.36 -17.32 -2.85
CA PHE A 250 -8.41 -16.98 -1.79
C PHE A 250 -8.89 -15.86 -0.85
N LEU A 251 -9.78 -14.97 -1.32
CA LEU A 251 -10.34 -13.91 -0.48
C LEU A 251 -11.12 -14.46 0.72
N ALA A 252 -11.67 -15.67 0.64
CA ALA A 252 -12.36 -16.32 1.76
C ALA A 252 -11.52 -16.36 3.05
N ARG A 253 -10.19 -16.44 2.92
CA ARG A 253 -9.26 -16.50 4.07
C ARG A 253 -9.21 -15.20 4.88
N ILE A 254 -9.52 -14.08 4.24
CA ILE A 254 -9.37 -12.75 4.84
C ILE A 254 -10.71 -12.02 4.99
N LEU A 255 -11.71 -12.36 4.16
CA LEU A 255 -13.01 -11.72 4.17
C LEU A 255 -13.75 -11.80 5.50
N GLY A 256 -13.51 -12.84 6.28
CA GLY A 256 -14.11 -13.01 7.60
C GLY A 256 -13.44 -12.23 8.75
N ASN A 257 -12.27 -11.63 8.50
CA ASN A 257 -11.53 -10.92 9.54
C ASN A 257 -12.10 -9.51 9.75
N ASP A 258 -12.35 -9.13 11.00
CA ASP A 258 -12.63 -7.74 11.37
C ASP A 258 -11.29 -7.01 11.58
N MET A 259 -10.98 -6.06 10.71
CA MET A 259 -9.69 -5.38 10.63
C MET A 259 -9.88 -3.87 10.76
N THR A 260 -10.24 -3.41 11.94
CA THR A 260 -10.28 -1.96 12.19
C THR A 260 -8.92 -1.42 12.55
N ALA A 261 -8.62 -0.19 12.12
CA ALA A 261 -7.36 0.47 12.45
C ALA A 261 -7.54 1.98 12.56
N SER A 262 -7.01 2.57 13.63
CA SER A 262 -7.00 4.02 13.84
C SER A 262 -5.88 4.69 13.03
N ASN A 263 -6.06 5.96 12.69
CA ASN A 263 -5.06 6.82 12.07
C ASN A 263 -4.69 8.03 12.97
N THR A 264 -5.14 8.02 14.22
CA THR A 264 -5.06 9.18 15.12
C THR A 264 -3.63 9.65 15.33
N LEU A 265 -2.71 8.74 15.65
CA LEU A 265 -1.30 9.11 15.89
C LEU A 265 -0.61 9.58 14.60
N THR A 266 -0.94 9.00 13.46
CA THR A 266 -0.43 9.43 12.14
C THR A 266 -0.85 10.87 11.86
N ARG A 267 -2.12 11.22 12.12
CA ARG A 267 -2.66 12.58 11.94
C ARG A 267 -2.01 13.57 12.89
N GLU A 268 -1.86 13.21 14.14
CA GLU A 268 -1.22 14.05 15.15
C GLU A 268 0.26 14.32 14.81
N LEU A 269 0.99 13.29 14.39
CA LEU A 269 2.42 13.37 14.11
C LEU A 269 2.75 14.19 12.86
N LEU A 270 1.97 14.01 11.79
CA LEU A 270 2.29 14.58 10.47
C LEU A 270 1.32 15.65 10.00
N GLY A 271 0.26 15.96 10.75
CA GLY A 271 -0.81 16.84 10.28
C GLY A 271 -1.54 16.27 9.04
N TRP A 272 -1.40 14.95 8.80
CA TRP A 272 -2.04 14.30 7.66
C TRP A 272 -3.56 14.27 7.82
N GLN A 273 -4.28 14.64 6.78
CA GLN A 273 -5.74 14.61 6.74
C GLN A 273 -6.16 13.92 5.44
N PRO A 274 -6.88 12.79 5.46
CA PRO A 274 -7.54 12.25 4.27
C PRO A 274 -8.61 13.24 3.81
N ILE A 275 -8.58 13.62 2.54
CA ILE A 275 -9.47 14.65 1.96
C ILE A 275 -10.20 14.16 0.71
N HIS A 276 -9.87 12.97 0.21
CA HIS A 276 -10.51 12.37 -0.95
C HIS A 276 -11.73 11.52 -0.52
N PRO A 277 -12.60 11.14 -1.47
CA PRO A 277 -13.79 10.34 -1.19
C PRO A 277 -13.49 9.08 -0.40
N GLY A 278 -14.41 8.66 0.46
CA GLY A 278 -14.40 7.35 1.10
C GLY A 278 -14.71 6.23 0.11
N LEU A 279 -14.43 4.97 0.51
CA LEU A 279 -14.59 3.82 -0.37
C LEU A 279 -16.00 3.66 -0.93
N LEU A 280 -17.03 3.84 -0.10
CA LEU A 280 -18.42 3.68 -0.56
C LEU A 280 -18.82 4.80 -1.50
N GLU A 281 -18.42 6.03 -1.22
CA GLU A 281 -18.66 7.18 -2.10
C GLU A 281 -17.98 6.98 -3.46
N ASP A 282 -16.75 6.51 -3.45
CA ASP A 282 -15.95 6.25 -4.64
C ASP A 282 -16.56 5.11 -5.49
N LEU A 283 -17.09 4.06 -4.86
CA LEU A 283 -17.85 3.00 -5.53
C LEU A 283 -19.13 3.55 -6.17
N GLU A 284 -19.85 4.45 -5.52
CA GLU A 284 -21.09 5.06 -6.05
C GLU A 284 -20.81 5.99 -7.25
N LEU A 285 -19.62 6.59 -7.36
CA LEU A 285 -19.19 7.34 -8.54
C LEU A 285 -19.06 6.45 -9.78
N GLY A 286 -18.92 5.14 -9.63
CA GLY A 286 -19.01 4.16 -10.69
C GLY A 286 -17.77 3.95 -11.54
N LEU A 287 -16.69 4.63 -11.24
CA LEU A 287 -15.44 4.60 -12.01
C LEU A 287 -14.70 3.23 -11.99
N TYR A 288 -15.13 2.32 -11.13
CA TYR A 288 -14.58 0.95 -11.00
C TYR A 288 -15.20 -0.08 -11.95
N PHE A 289 -16.28 0.29 -12.62
CA PHE A 289 -17.19 -0.67 -13.27
C PHE A 289 -17.07 -0.63 -14.79
N ASP A 290 -16.25 0.25 -15.35
CA ASP A 290 -15.97 0.39 -16.77
C ASP A 290 -15.03 -0.68 -17.32
#